data_f5b5d3885eba18ded9d07a6aa6c156d4
#
_entry.id   f5b5d3885eba18ded9d07a6aa6c156d4
#
_cell.length_a   1.000
_cell.length_b   1.000
_cell.length_c   1.000
_cell.angle_alpha   90.00
_cell.angle_beta   90.00
_cell.angle_gamma   90.00
#
_symmetry.space_group_name_H-M   'P 1'
#
loop_
_entity.id
_entity.type
_entity.pdbx_description
1 polymer ?
#
loop_
_entity_poly.entity_id
_entity_poly.type
_entity_poly.pdbx_seq_one_letter_code
_entity_poly.pdbx_strand_id
1 'polypeptide(L)'
;MAAQIPVLEAADKTAAPPQGKGRGKLLLVIVILTAVVLLGAGLGAAWWLTSGKRPAAAPVSEPKTAPPPAGPPLFLALDPPFVVNFDAEQAVRFLQIAVQLETRDPATVELLKTNDPVVRNDLLLLFANQKYTQLSTREGKEALRNQALEAVRKVLATAGGHPERLEAVYFTSFVMQ
;
A
#
# COMPACT_ATOMS: atom_id res chain seq x y z
N MET A 1 -3.27 -11.32 -73.10
CA MET A 1 -4.02 -10.23 -73.72
C MET A 1 -3.82 -9.04 -72.80
N ALA A 2 -2.86 -8.25 -73.14
CA ALA A 2 -2.93 -7.03 -73.93
C ALA A 2 -3.62 -5.94 -73.13
N ALA A 3 -2.86 -5.00 -72.69
CA ALA A 3 -2.40 -3.73 -73.28
C ALA A 3 -3.29 -2.61 -72.70
N GLN A 4 -2.94 -1.38 -72.39
CA GLN A 4 -1.85 -0.53 -72.79
C GLN A 4 -1.92 0.77 -71.98
N ILE A 5 -0.77 1.35 -71.70
CA ILE A 5 -0.56 2.77 -71.36
C ILE A 5 -0.78 3.61 -72.61
N PRO A 6 -1.13 4.93 -72.52
CA PRO A 6 -0.15 5.99 -72.66
C PRO A 6 -0.47 7.21 -71.78
N VAL A 7 0.48 7.90 -71.20
CA VAL A 7 1.54 8.82 -71.62
C VAL A 7 1.05 10.13 -72.29
N LEU A 8 1.65 11.22 -71.74
CA LEU A 8 1.85 12.59 -72.29
C LEU A 8 0.68 13.60 -72.02
N GLU A 9 0.87 14.85 -71.74
CA GLU A 9 1.99 15.72 -72.00
C GLU A 9 1.84 17.07 -71.27
N ALA A 10 2.94 17.61 -70.97
CA ALA A 10 3.34 18.94 -70.65
C ALA A 10 2.47 20.15 -71.07
N ALA A 11 2.53 21.20 -70.30
CA ALA A 11 2.83 22.57 -70.68
C ALA A 11 2.73 23.51 -69.47
N ASP A 12 3.82 23.90 -68.89
CA ASP A 12 4.42 25.23 -68.93
C ASP A 12 3.43 26.41 -69.03
N LYS A 13 3.40 27.19 -67.96
CA LYS A 13 3.44 28.68 -68.06
C LYS A 13 3.72 29.35 -66.71
N THR A 14 4.95 29.79 -66.61
CA THR A 14 5.40 31.02 -65.96
C THR A 14 4.29 32.03 -65.68
N ALA A 15 4.13 32.44 -64.45
CA ALA A 15 3.64 33.73 -64.07
C ALA A 15 4.23 34.12 -62.68
N ALA A 16 4.77 35.30 -62.67
CA ALA A 16 5.53 36.02 -61.68
C ALA A 16 4.79 36.26 -60.36
N PRO A 17 5.51 36.62 -59.27
CA PRO A 17 5.02 36.68 -57.89
C PRO A 17 4.18 37.97 -57.65
N PRO A 18 3.14 37.91 -56.82
CA PRO A 18 2.60 39.13 -56.24
C PRO A 18 3.35 39.44 -54.94
N GLN A 19 3.91 40.65 -55.00
CA GLN A 19 4.54 41.32 -53.85
C GLN A 19 3.57 41.56 -52.69
N GLY A 20 4.07 41.27 -51.49
CA GLY A 20 3.93 42.19 -50.38
C GLY A 20 2.55 42.53 -49.83
N LYS A 21 2.06 41.80 -48.84
CA LYS A 21 1.23 42.35 -47.74
C LYS A 21 1.16 41.37 -46.58
N GLY A 22 2.31 41.04 -45.99
CA GLY A 22 2.36 40.14 -44.88
C GLY A 22 3.30 40.53 -43.72
N ARG A 23 4.18 41.51 -43.98
CA ARG A 23 5.21 41.86 -42.97
C ARG A 23 4.64 42.58 -41.74
N GLY A 24 3.57 43.36 -41.89
CA GLY A 24 2.92 44.02 -40.76
C GLY A 24 2.18 43.05 -39.81
N LYS A 25 1.51 42.03 -40.39
CA LYS A 25 0.82 41.02 -39.58
C LYS A 25 1.79 40.08 -38.88
N LEU A 26 2.91 39.73 -39.52
CA LEU A 26 3.95 38.92 -38.94
C LEU A 26 4.64 39.63 -37.76
N LEU A 27 4.96 40.93 -37.93
CA LEU A 27 5.51 41.76 -36.85
C LEU A 27 4.54 41.90 -35.69
N LEU A 28 3.24 42.06 -35.96
CA LEU A 28 2.22 42.18 -34.94
C LEU A 28 2.05 40.86 -34.17
N VAL A 29 2.11 39.73 -34.87
CA VAL A 29 2.07 38.39 -34.22
C VAL A 29 3.31 38.17 -33.36
N ILE A 30 4.52 38.56 -33.81
CA ILE A 30 5.76 38.44 -33.04
C ILE A 30 5.70 39.34 -31.79
N VAL A 31 5.18 40.56 -31.90
CA VAL A 31 5.04 41.47 -30.75
C VAL A 31 4.03 40.93 -29.73
N ILE A 32 2.91 40.37 -30.18
CA ILE A 32 1.93 39.75 -29.28
C ILE A 32 2.53 38.51 -28.60
N LEU A 33 3.27 37.69 -29.35
CA LEU A 33 3.86 36.47 -28.82
C LEU A 33 4.97 36.78 -27.80
N THR A 34 5.78 37.82 -28.05
CA THR A 34 6.78 38.27 -27.07
C THR A 34 6.14 38.90 -25.83
N ALA A 35 5.05 39.64 -25.98
CA ALA A 35 4.30 40.19 -24.84
C ALA A 35 3.67 39.09 -23.96
N VAL A 36 3.12 38.03 -24.57
CA VAL A 36 2.57 36.88 -23.86
C VAL A 36 3.66 36.11 -23.10
N VAL A 37 4.84 35.91 -23.71
CA VAL A 37 5.99 35.26 -23.07
C VAL A 37 6.51 36.07 -21.88
N LEU A 38 6.61 37.40 -22.03
CA LEU A 38 7.06 38.27 -20.93
C LEU A 38 6.05 38.36 -19.79
N LEU A 39 4.74 38.38 -20.09
CA LEU A 39 3.69 38.30 -19.07
C LEU A 39 3.66 36.93 -18.37
N GLY A 40 3.86 35.83 -19.11
CA GLY A 40 3.91 34.48 -18.55
C GLY A 40 5.15 34.27 -17.66
N ALA A 41 6.30 34.79 -18.06
CA ALA A 41 7.53 34.71 -17.28
C ALA A 41 7.46 35.53 -15.97
N GLY A 42 6.79 36.71 -16.02
CA GLY A 42 6.59 37.56 -14.84
C GLY A 42 5.68 36.93 -13.79
N LEU A 43 4.58 36.31 -14.20
CA LEU A 43 3.64 35.64 -13.31
C LEU A 43 4.22 34.32 -12.76
N GLY A 44 5.00 33.58 -13.56
CA GLY A 44 5.65 32.36 -13.12
C GLY A 44 6.75 32.60 -12.08
N ALA A 45 7.56 33.66 -12.26
CA ALA A 45 8.61 34.05 -11.34
C ALA A 45 8.03 34.57 -10.00
N ALA A 46 6.94 35.33 -10.04
CA ALA A 46 6.25 35.77 -8.84
C ALA A 46 5.63 34.63 -8.06
N TRP A 47 5.09 33.62 -8.75
CA TRP A 47 4.54 32.41 -8.10
C TRP A 47 5.64 31.55 -7.49
N TRP A 48 6.80 31.45 -8.15
CA TRP A 48 7.95 30.70 -7.63
C TRP A 48 8.59 31.37 -6.42
N LEU A 49 8.69 32.71 -6.40
CA LEU A 49 9.20 33.49 -5.27
C LEU A 49 8.26 33.51 -4.05
N THR A 50 6.93 33.44 -4.28
CA THR A 50 5.94 33.37 -3.19
C THR A 50 5.70 31.94 -2.72
N SER A 51 5.88 30.94 -3.59
CA SER A 51 5.80 29.52 -3.20
C SER A 51 7.03 29.04 -2.40
N GLY A 52 8.15 29.79 -2.45
CA GLY A 52 9.33 29.49 -1.65
C GLY A 52 9.25 29.84 -0.16
N LYS A 53 8.24 30.64 0.22
CA LYS A 53 7.87 30.85 1.62
C LYS A 53 6.68 29.97 1.98
N ARG A 54 6.85 28.66 1.96
CA ARG A 54 6.05 27.82 2.83
C ARG A 54 6.29 28.36 4.24
N PRO A 55 5.24 28.82 4.99
CA PRO A 55 5.37 28.90 6.41
C PRO A 55 5.92 27.53 6.81
N ALA A 56 7.01 27.51 7.58
CA ALA A 56 7.47 26.28 8.19
C ALA A 56 6.21 25.65 8.76
N ALA A 57 5.72 24.58 8.11
CA ALA A 57 4.68 23.77 8.69
C ALA A 57 5.24 23.48 10.07
N ALA A 58 4.53 23.95 11.11
CA ALA A 58 4.77 23.49 12.45
C ALA A 58 4.99 21.98 12.31
N PRO A 59 6.04 21.42 12.92
CA PRO A 59 6.31 20.01 12.75
C PRO A 59 4.97 19.33 12.95
N VAL A 60 4.45 18.69 11.88
CA VAL A 60 3.33 17.77 12.01
C VAL A 60 3.89 16.83 13.03
N SER A 61 3.40 16.96 14.25
CA SER A 61 3.71 16.03 15.31
C SER A 61 3.31 14.71 14.69
N GLU A 62 4.32 13.91 14.28
CA GLU A 62 4.10 12.50 13.99
C GLU A 62 3.17 12.03 15.09
N PRO A 63 2.11 11.28 14.80
CA PRO A 63 1.26 10.75 15.87
C PRO A 63 2.24 10.03 16.77
N LYS A 64 2.58 10.72 17.88
CA LYS A 64 3.49 10.21 18.90
C LYS A 64 2.83 8.93 19.33
N THR A 65 3.34 7.82 18.81
CA THR A 65 2.94 6.48 19.25
C THR A 65 2.95 6.56 20.76
N ALA A 66 1.77 6.54 21.36
CA ALA A 66 1.67 6.69 22.80
C ALA A 66 2.61 5.65 23.40
N PRO A 67 3.52 6.03 24.34
CA PRO A 67 4.41 5.07 24.93
C PRO A 67 3.56 3.88 25.38
N PRO A 68 4.01 2.63 25.19
CA PRO A 68 3.27 1.48 25.64
C PRO A 68 2.89 1.68 27.10
N PRO A 69 1.66 1.34 27.53
CA PRO A 69 1.25 1.52 28.91
C PRO A 69 2.27 0.85 29.81
N ALA A 70 2.80 1.61 30.78
CA ALA A 70 3.83 1.17 31.71
C ALA A 70 3.26 0.23 32.79
N GLY A 71 2.46 -0.77 32.38
CA GLY A 71 1.86 -1.78 33.25
C GLY A 71 2.57 -3.14 33.14
N PRO A 72 2.32 -4.06 34.07
CA PRO A 72 2.77 -5.44 33.93
C PRO A 72 2.16 -6.08 32.69
N PRO A 73 2.83 -7.05 32.04
CA PRO A 73 2.26 -7.77 30.92
C PRO A 73 1.02 -8.57 31.34
N LEU A 74 -0.01 -8.51 30.53
CA LEU A 74 -1.25 -9.27 30.67
C LEU A 74 -1.27 -10.34 29.59
N PHE A 75 -1.60 -11.57 29.97
CA PHE A 75 -1.68 -12.70 29.06
C PHE A 75 -3.12 -13.16 28.91
N LEU A 76 -3.61 -13.21 27.68
CA LEU A 76 -4.92 -13.75 27.33
C LEU A 76 -4.73 -15.09 26.62
N ALA A 77 -5.14 -16.20 27.26
CA ALA A 77 -5.18 -17.49 26.62
C ALA A 77 -6.40 -17.60 25.69
N LEU A 78 -6.21 -18.16 24.50
CA LEU A 78 -7.29 -18.51 23.57
C LEU A 78 -7.66 -19.99 23.74
N ASP A 79 -8.57 -20.27 24.67
CA ASP A 79 -9.05 -21.63 24.95
C ASP A 79 -10.38 -21.93 24.24
N PRO A 80 -10.58 -23.17 23.74
CA PRO A 80 -9.65 -24.33 23.71
C PRO A 80 -8.55 -24.14 22.63
N PRO A 81 -7.48 -24.98 22.67
CA PRO A 81 -6.43 -25.00 21.63
C PRO A 81 -7.00 -25.18 20.22
N PHE A 82 -6.30 -24.65 19.24
CA PHE A 82 -6.63 -24.84 17.83
C PHE A 82 -6.22 -26.22 17.37
N VAL A 83 -7.11 -26.93 16.66
CA VAL A 83 -6.80 -28.20 16.01
C VAL A 83 -7.16 -28.09 14.54
N VAL A 84 -6.18 -28.25 13.67
CA VAL A 84 -6.33 -28.20 12.22
C VAL A 84 -5.70 -29.41 11.55
N ASN A 85 -6.21 -29.77 10.38
CA ASN A 85 -5.66 -30.86 9.58
C ASN A 85 -4.71 -30.28 8.53
N PHE A 86 -3.59 -30.96 8.28
CA PHE A 86 -2.77 -30.73 7.11
C PHE A 86 -3.32 -31.48 5.90
N ASP A 87 -3.00 -30.99 4.70
CA ASP A 87 -3.29 -31.69 3.46
C ASP A 87 -2.59 -33.06 3.42
N ALA A 88 -3.29 -34.06 2.88
CA ALA A 88 -3.09 -35.50 3.09
C ALA A 88 -1.87 -36.14 2.41
N GLU A 89 -0.90 -35.39 1.89
CA GLU A 89 0.30 -35.97 1.25
C GLU A 89 1.34 -36.50 2.24
N GLN A 90 1.17 -36.27 3.56
CA GLN A 90 2.14 -36.65 4.57
C GLN A 90 1.50 -37.45 5.74
N ALA A 91 2.33 -38.24 6.43
CA ALA A 91 1.90 -39.06 7.58
C ALA A 91 1.38 -38.23 8.76
N VAL A 92 1.79 -36.97 8.88
CA VAL A 92 1.33 -36.02 9.88
C VAL A 92 0.03 -35.36 9.43
N ARG A 93 -1.02 -35.54 10.18
CA ARG A 93 -2.39 -35.12 9.81
C ARG A 93 -2.95 -34.00 10.64
N PHE A 94 -2.48 -33.83 11.87
CA PHE A 94 -3.05 -32.90 12.83
C PHE A 94 -1.99 -31.93 13.34
N LEU A 95 -2.38 -30.68 13.44
CA LEU A 95 -1.64 -29.63 14.13
C LEU A 95 -2.50 -29.13 15.28
N GLN A 96 -1.98 -29.22 16.50
CA GLN A 96 -2.59 -28.63 17.68
C GLN A 96 -1.72 -27.50 18.20
N ILE A 97 -2.32 -26.32 18.34
CA ILE A 97 -1.64 -25.11 18.84
C ILE A 97 -2.45 -24.49 19.98
N ALA A 98 -1.81 -24.28 21.12
CA ALA A 98 -2.33 -23.41 22.17
C ALA A 98 -1.68 -22.02 22.01
N VAL A 99 -2.52 -20.97 22.04
CA VAL A 99 -2.10 -19.60 21.77
C VAL A 99 -2.35 -18.73 22.99
N GLN A 100 -1.37 -17.87 23.31
CA GLN A 100 -1.52 -16.77 24.26
C GLN A 100 -1.13 -15.46 23.62
N LEU A 101 -1.90 -14.42 23.91
CA LEU A 101 -1.72 -13.06 23.46
C LEU A 101 -1.17 -12.21 24.59
N GLU A 102 -0.15 -11.39 24.33
CA GLU A 102 0.45 -10.46 25.30
C GLU A 102 0.08 -9.02 24.97
N THR A 103 -0.40 -8.31 25.98
CA THR A 103 -0.62 -6.86 25.92
C THR A 103 -0.37 -6.28 27.32
N ARG A 104 -0.18 -4.95 27.42
CA ARG A 104 -0.16 -4.23 28.71
C ARG A 104 -1.38 -3.35 28.91
N ASP A 105 -2.32 -3.41 27.95
CA ASP A 105 -3.51 -2.58 27.95
C ASP A 105 -4.75 -3.42 28.28
N PRO A 106 -5.38 -3.19 29.46
CA PRO A 106 -6.60 -3.91 29.84
C PRO A 106 -7.75 -3.73 28.85
N ALA A 107 -7.86 -2.54 28.20
CA ALA A 107 -8.91 -2.30 27.23
C ALA A 107 -8.74 -3.20 25.98
N THR A 108 -7.51 -3.44 25.57
CA THR A 108 -7.19 -4.38 24.49
C THR A 108 -7.58 -5.82 24.87
N VAL A 109 -7.40 -6.23 26.13
CA VAL A 109 -7.85 -7.56 26.60
C VAL A 109 -9.36 -7.72 26.47
N GLU A 110 -10.12 -6.74 26.91
CA GLU A 110 -11.60 -6.78 26.83
C GLU A 110 -12.10 -6.76 25.38
N LEU A 111 -11.45 -5.99 24.53
CA LEU A 111 -11.76 -5.94 23.10
C LEU A 111 -11.48 -7.28 22.41
N LEU A 112 -10.36 -7.92 22.73
CA LEU A 112 -10.02 -9.27 22.24
C LEU A 112 -11.02 -10.33 22.70
N LYS A 113 -11.46 -10.29 23.96
CA LYS A 113 -12.51 -11.20 24.47
C LYS A 113 -13.83 -11.00 23.75
N THR A 114 -14.23 -9.75 23.53
CA THR A 114 -15.47 -9.42 22.83
C THR A 114 -15.44 -9.91 21.38
N ASN A 115 -14.27 -9.86 20.73
CA ASN A 115 -14.05 -10.28 19.34
C ASN A 115 -13.43 -11.69 19.24
N ASP A 116 -13.42 -12.49 20.32
CA ASP A 116 -12.82 -13.82 20.33
C ASP A 116 -13.25 -14.72 19.17
N PRO A 117 -14.54 -14.79 18.76
CA PRO A 117 -14.94 -15.61 17.62
C PRO A 117 -14.26 -15.20 16.30
N VAL A 118 -14.03 -13.89 16.09
CA VAL A 118 -13.37 -13.38 14.89
C VAL A 118 -11.87 -13.70 14.92
N VAL A 119 -11.23 -13.45 16.05
CA VAL A 119 -9.81 -13.80 16.29
C VAL A 119 -9.59 -15.29 16.07
N ARG A 120 -10.46 -16.13 16.62
CA ARG A 120 -10.35 -17.59 16.48
C ARG A 120 -10.54 -18.03 15.04
N ASN A 121 -11.52 -17.46 14.31
CA ASN A 121 -11.73 -17.77 12.91
C ASN A 121 -10.49 -17.45 12.06
N ASP A 122 -9.94 -16.25 12.20
CA ASP A 122 -8.80 -15.81 11.41
C ASP A 122 -7.54 -16.63 11.71
N LEU A 123 -7.30 -16.95 12.98
CA LEU A 123 -6.20 -17.83 13.37
C LEU A 123 -6.40 -19.28 12.89
N LEU A 124 -7.64 -19.80 12.94
CA LEU A 124 -7.96 -21.13 12.42
C LEU A 124 -7.66 -21.25 10.93
N LEU A 125 -8.10 -20.25 10.15
CA LEU A 125 -7.84 -20.19 8.71
C LEU A 125 -6.33 -20.03 8.41
N LEU A 126 -5.62 -19.24 9.20
CA LEU A 126 -4.17 -19.10 9.09
C LEU A 126 -3.47 -20.43 9.32
N PHE A 127 -3.81 -21.15 10.40
CA PHE A 127 -3.18 -22.42 10.75
C PHE A 127 -3.53 -23.54 9.76
N ALA A 128 -4.77 -23.59 9.26
CA ALA A 128 -5.21 -24.58 8.27
C ALA A 128 -4.48 -24.45 6.93
N ASN A 129 -4.03 -23.26 6.57
CA ASN A 129 -3.32 -23.00 5.31
C ASN A 129 -1.80 -23.26 5.39
N GLN A 130 -1.30 -23.81 6.48
CA GLN A 130 0.14 -24.08 6.66
C GLN A 130 0.55 -25.43 6.07
N LYS A 131 1.83 -25.52 5.70
CA LYS A 131 2.44 -26.77 5.23
C LYS A 131 3.32 -27.37 6.34
N TYR A 132 3.24 -28.68 6.53
CA TYR A 132 4.07 -29.41 7.50
C TYR A 132 5.56 -29.11 7.32
N THR A 133 6.06 -29.11 6.07
CA THR A 133 7.47 -28.87 5.76
C THR A 133 7.98 -27.52 6.24
N GLN A 134 7.12 -26.50 6.26
CA GLN A 134 7.45 -25.18 6.78
C GLN A 134 7.46 -25.18 8.29
N LEU A 135 6.45 -25.80 8.93
CA LEU A 135 6.29 -25.80 10.37
C LEU A 135 7.24 -26.79 11.10
N SER A 136 7.91 -27.68 10.37
CA SER A 136 8.96 -28.53 10.94
C SER A 136 10.24 -27.75 11.31
N THR A 137 10.43 -26.57 10.73
CA THR A 137 11.59 -25.70 10.99
C THR A 137 11.30 -24.67 12.09
N ARG A 138 12.36 -24.15 12.71
CA ARG A 138 12.25 -23.05 13.68
C ARG A 138 11.76 -21.77 13.01
N GLU A 139 12.36 -21.44 11.87
CA GLU A 139 12.05 -20.25 11.08
C GLU A 139 10.59 -20.23 10.63
N GLY A 140 10.05 -21.39 10.23
CA GLY A 140 8.64 -21.52 9.87
C GLY A 140 7.69 -21.28 11.04
N LYS A 141 8.03 -21.76 12.25
CA LYS A 141 7.25 -21.47 13.46
C LYS A 141 7.31 -20.00 13.86
N GLU A 142 8.48 -19.36 13.73
CA GLU A 142 8.63 -17.92 13.98
C GLU A 142 7.85 -17.09 12.95
N ALA A 143 7.89 -17.47 11.68
CA ALA A 143 7.09 -16.84 10.64
C ALA A 143 5.58 -16.96 10.92
N LEU A 144 5.11 -18.15 11.31
CA LEU A 144 3.71 -18.38 11.69
C LEU A 144 3.29 -17.50 12.86
N ARG A 145 4.15 -17.39 13.89
CA ARG A 145 3.89 -16.52 15.05
C ARG A 145 3.73 -15.07 14.65
N ASN A 146 4.58 -14.56 13.76
CA ASN A 146 4.48 -13.21 13.25
C ASN A 146 3.21 -13.00 12.42
N GLN A 147 2.84 -13.96 11.58
CA GLN A 147 1.58 -13.92 10.83
C GLN A 147 0.35 -13.94 11.77
N ALA A 148 0.39 -14.72 12.83
CA ALA A 148 -0.65 -14.75 13.85
C ALA A 148 -0.78 -13.39 14.56
N LEU A 149 0.34 -12.76 14.92
CA LEU A 149 0.35 -11.42 15.50
C LEU A 149 -0.33 -10.40 14.58
N GLU A 150 0.04 -10.39 13.30
CA GLU A 150 -0.56 -9.47 12.33
C GLU A 150 -2.04 -9.75 12.07
N ALA A 151 -2.45 -11.02 12.05
CA ALA A 151 -3.87 -11.39 11.92
C ALA A 151 -4.70 -10.83 13.09
N VAL A 152 -4.24 -11.00 14.32
CA VAL A 152 -4.95 -10.48 15.51
C VAL A 152 -4.92 -8.95 15.55
N ARG A 153 -3.81 -8.30 15.17
CA ARG A 153 -3.73 -6.84 15.03
C ARG A 153 -4.75 -6.30 14.03
N LYS A 154 -4.94 -6.99 12.93
CA LYS A 154 -5.96 -6.62 11.93
C LYS A 154 -7.37 -6.68 12.50
N VAL A 155 -7.69 -7.71 13.30
CA VAL A 155 -8.98 -7.80 13.99
C VAL A 155 -9.15 -6.63 14.96
N LEU A 156 -8.13 -6.30 15.76
CA LEU A 156 -8.15 -5.16 16.67
C LEU A 156 -8.40 -3.83 15.93
N ALA A 157 -7.72 -3.61 14.81
CA ALA A 157 -7.92 -2.41 13.99
C ALA A 157 -9.36 -2.30 13.47
N THR A 158 -9.93 -3.41 13.01
CA THR A 158 -11.32 -3.48 12.51
C THR A 158 -12.34 -3.26 13.63
N ALA A 159 -12.01 -3.73 14.84
CA ALA A 159 -12.84 -3.55 16.03
C ALA A 159 -12.74 -2.14 16.68
N GLY A 160 -11.96 -1.23 16.07
CA GLY A 160 -11.76 0.12 16.59
C GLY A 160 -10.77 0.21 17.74
N GLY A 161 -9.95 -0.83 17.95
CA GLY A 161 -8.89 -0.85 18.95
C GLY A 161 -7.55 -0.35 18.44
N HIS A 162 -6.53 -0.54 19.24
CA HIS A 162 -5.15 -0.14 19.01
C HIS A 162 -4.27 -1.34 18.70
N PRO A 163 -3.99 -1.67 17.41
CA PRO A 163 -3.18 -2.84 17.03
C PRO A 163 -1.80 -2.88 17.66
N GLU A 164 -1.20 -1.70 17.86
CA GLU A 164 0.13 -1.53 18.47
C GLU A 164 0.19 -1.91 19.95
N ARG A 165 -0.97 -2.03 20.60
CA ARG A 165 -1.08 -2.46 22.00
C ARG A 165 -0.96 -3.97 22.17
N LEU A 166 -1.16 -4.74 21.11
CA LEU A 166 -0.84 -6.16 21.09
C LEU A 166 0.66 -6.34 20.86
N GLU A 167 1.39 -6.76 21.88
CA GLU A 167 2.84 -6.82 21.87
C GLU A 167 3.35 -8.10 21.22
N ALA A 168 2.81 -9.26 21.63
CA ALA A 168 3.27 -10.54 21.13
C ALA A 168 2.18 -11.62 21.10
N VAL A 169 2.45 -12.65 20.32
CA VAL A 169 1.71 -13.92 20.31
C VAL A 169 2.67 -15.04 20.71
N TYR A 170 2.24 -15.91 21.59
CA TYR A 170 3.01 -17.08 22.02
C TYR A 170 2.27 -18.37 21.71
N PHE A 171 3.01 -19.35 21.23
CA PHE A 171 2.53 -20.73 21.12
C PHE A 171 2.99 -21.50 22.37
N THR A 172 2.07 -21.71 23.31
CA THR A 172 2.36 -22.39 24.59
C THR A 172 2.34 -23.91 24.45
N SER A 173 1.68 -24.42 23.40
CA SER A 173 1.76 -25.81 22.97
C SER A 173 1.77 -25.86 21.45
N PHE A 174 2.59 -26.73 20.88
CA PHE A 174 2.71 -26.92 19.45
C PHE A 174 2.99 -28.39 19.14
N VAL A 175 1.96 -29.13 18.74
CA VAL A 175 2.02 -30.57 18.50
C VAL A 175 1.61 -30.87 17.06
N MET A 176 2.42 -31.64 16.35
CA MET A 176 2.14 -32.15 15.01
C MET A 176 2.10 -33.67 15.07
N GLN A 177 0.99 -34.31 14.68
CA GLN A 177 0.74 -35.76 14.74
C GLN A 177 0.17 -36.28 13.42
#